data_083dce3debea423982b120e2742cf88d
#
_entry.id   083dce3debea423982b120e2742cf88d
#
_cell.length_a   1.000
_cell.length_b   1.000
_cell.length_c   1.000
_cell.angle_alpha   90.00
_cell.angle_beta   90.00
_cell.angle_gamma   90.00
#
_symmetry.space_group_name_H-M   'P 1'
#
loop_
_entity.id
_entity.type
_entity.pdbx_description
1 polymer ?
#
loop_
_entity_poly.entity_id
_entity_poly.type
_entity_poly.pdbx_seq_one_letter_code
_entity_poly.pdbx_strand_id
1 'polypeptide(L)' 'MAKILDYVVITSSKGVANLESLIKENIRLGWQPLGGVATINAAPDSSDASLIKPVTFAQAMVLYDN' A
#
# COMPACT_ATOMS: atom_id res chain seq x y z
N MET A 1 18.38 12.91 15.01
CA MET A 1 17.67 12.82 13.73
C MET A 1 17.31 11.37 13.45
N ALA A 2 16.04 11.10 13.22
CA ALA A 2 15.59 9.73 12.98
C ALA A 2 16.15 9.19 11.67
N LYS A 3 16.57 7.94 11.70
CA LYS A 3 17.17 7.26 10.57
C LYS A 3 16.20 6.20 10.09
N ILE A 4 16.03 6.06 8.79
CA ILE A 4 15.20 5.01 8.25
C ILE A 4 15.98 3.69 8.32
N LEU A 5 15.43 2.73 9.04
CA LEU A 5 16.00 1.40 9.17
C LEU A 5 15.54 0.44 8.09
N ASP A 6 14.30 0.61 7.65
CA ASP A 6 13.69 -0.31 6.69
C ASP A 6 12.55 0.37 5.97
N TYR A 7 12.15 -0.22 4.86
CA TYR A 7 11.14 0.31 3.97
C TYR A 7 10.33 -0.85 3.39
N VAL A 8 9.01 -0.67 3.34
CA VAL A 8 8.14 -1.68 2.75
C VAL A 8 6.99 -0.99 2.02
N VAL A 9 6.52 -1.60 0.96
CA VAL A 9 5.31 -1.15 0.27
C VAL A 9 4.21 -2.18 0.54
N ILE A 10 3.14 -1.70 1.16
CA ILE A 10 1.99 -2.54 1.45
C ILE A 10 0.98 -2.36 0.34
N THR A 11 0.50 -3.46 -0.22
CA THR A 11 -0.46 -3.43 -1.31
C THR A 11 -1.73 -4.17 -0.93
N SER A 12 -2.85 -3.74 -1.48
CA SER A 12 -4.12 -4.42 -1.29
C SER A 12 -4.97 -4.28 -2.54
N SER A 13 -5.51 -5.38 -3.00
CA SER A 13 -6.50 -5.41 -4.08
C SER A 13 -7.92 -5.60 -3.54
N LYS A 14 -8.09 -5.58 -2.22
CA LYS A 14 -9.37 -5.82 -1.54
C LYS A 14 -10.08 -4.55 -1.11
N GLY A 15 -9.62 -3.40 -1.60
CA GLY A 15 -10.24 -2.11 -1.31
C GLY A 15 -9.50 -1.30 -0.26
N VAL A 16 -9.89 -0.05 -0.14
CA VAL A 16 -9.24 0.92 0.76
C VAL A 16 -9.37 0.51 2.23
N ALA A 17 -10.53 -0.01 2.63
CA ALA A 17 -10.73 -0.42 4.01
C ALA A 17 -9.76 -1.54 4.42
N ASN A 18 -9.49 -2.47 3.51
CA ASN A 18 -8.50 -3.51 3.77
C ASN A 18 -7.10 -2.92 3.90
N LEU A 19 -6.74 -2.00 3.00
CA LEU A 19 -5.45 -1.32 3.08
C LEU A 19 -5.30 -0.56 4.41
N GLU A 20 -6.34 0.14 4.84
CA GLU A 20 -6.31 0.85 6.13
C GLU A 20 -6.03 -0.09 7.29
N SER A 21 -6.66 -1.28 7.29
CA SER A 21 -6.42 -2.27 8.33
C SER A 21 -4.96 -2.73 8.35
N LEU A 22 -4.38 -2.96 7.18
CA LEU A 22 -2.99 -3.36 7.06
C LEU A 22 -2.04 -2.25 7.53
N ILE A 23 -2.36 -1.01 7.20
CA ILE A 23 -1.57 0.14 7.63
C ILE A 23 -1.60 0.27 9.15
N LYS A 24 -2.79 0.18 9.74
CA LYS A 24 -2.95 0.28 11.20
C LYS A 24 -2.17 -0.82 11.93
N GLU A 25 -2.19 -2.03 11.39
CA GLU A 25 -1.43 -3.13 11.96
C GLU A 25 0.07 -2.83 11.94
N ASN A 26 0.57 -2.28 10.83
CA ASN A 26 1.98 -1.93 10.72
C ASN A 26 2.36 -0.77 11.62
N ILE A 27 1.47 0.19 11.83
CA ILE A 27 1.72 1.29 12.77
C ILE A 27 1.92 0.74 14.19
N ARG A 28 1.14 -0.26 14.58
CA ARG A 28 1.31 -0.91 15.88
C ARG A 28 2.67 -1.56 16.04
N LEU A 29 3.26 -2.01 14.94
CA LEU A 29 4.58 -2.62 14.93
C LEU A 29 5.73 -1.61 14.84
N GLY A 30 5.41 -0.32 14.82
CA GLY A 30 6.39 0.75 14.78
C GLY A 30 6.63 1.35 13.41
N TRP A 31 5.96 0.86 12.38
CA TRP A 31 6.08 1.41 11.03
C TRP A 31 5.28 2.69 10.90
N GLN A 32 5.75 3.60 10.06
CA GLN A 32 5.07 4.87 9.81
C GLN A 32 4.80 5.03 8.32
N PRO A 33 3.58 5.49 7.95
CA PRO A 33 3.28 5.73 6.54
C PRO A 33 4.09 6.91 6.02
N LEU A 34 4.56 6.78 4.79
CA LEU A 34 5.32 7.82 4.10
C LEU A 34 4.58 8.21 2.83
N GLY A 35 4.14 9.46 2.78
CA GLY A 35 3.38 9.95 1.63
C GLY A 35 1.96 9.44 1.58
N GLY A 36 1.29 9.67 0.48
CA GLY A 36 -0.09 9.26 0.26
C GLY A 36 -0.22 7.87 -0.33
N VAL A 37 -1.46 7.44 -0.45
CA VAL A 37 -1.78 6.16 -1.08
C VAL A 37 -1.69 6.29 -2.60
N ALA A 38 -1.01 5.35 -3.23
CA ALA A 38 -0.97 5.24 -4.68
C ALA A 38 -1.95 4.19 -5.17
N THR A 39 -2.45 4.36 -6.36
CA THR A 39 -3.31 3.37 -7.01
C THR A 39 -2.60 2.80 -8.21
N ILE A 40 -2.71 1.49 -8.39
CA ILE A 40 -2.15 0.80 -9.53
C ILE A 40 -3.31 0.17 -10.29
N ASN A 41 -3.57 0.67 -11.48
CA ASN A 41 -4.52 0.04 -12.39
C ASN A 41 -3.73 -0.92 -13.27
N ALA A 42 -4.02 -2.21 -13.13
CA ALA A 42 -3.46 -3.15 -14.08
C ALA A 42 -4.05 -2.82 -15.45
N ALA A 43 -3.19 -2.40 -16.38
CA ALA A 43 -3.65 -2.15 -17.73
C ALA A 43 -4.25 -3.45 -18.29
N PRO A 44 -5.45 -3.41 -18.85
CA PRO A 44 -6.01 -4.61 -19.44
C PRO A 44 -5.17 -4.99 -20.66
N ASP A 45 -4.51 -6.12 -20.58
CA ASP A 45 -3.77 -6.67 -21.70
C ASP A 45 -4.71 -7.24 -22.77
N SER A 46 -5.98 -7.31 -22.45
CA SER A 46 -6.97 -7.81 -23.38
C SER A 46 -7.95 -6.71 -23.71
N SER A 47 -8.42 -6.70 -24.93
CA SER A 47 -9.51 -5.84 -25.34
C SER A 47 -10.86 -6.26 -24.74
N ASP A 48 -10.87 -7.25 -23.88
CA ASP A 48 -12.09 -7.74 -23.27
C ASP A 48 -12.49 -6.83 -22.12
N ALA A 49 -13.42 -5.94 -22.40
CA ALA A 49 -13.92 -4.97 -21.43
C ALA A 49 -14.74 -5.61 -20.31
N SER A 50 -15.05 -6.90 -20.40
CA SER A 50 -15.79 -7.60 -19.35
C SER A 50 -14.89 -8.00 -18.18
N LEU A 51 -13.58 -7.94 -18.36
CA LEU A 51 -12.64 -8.26 -17.31
C LEU A 51 -12.29 -7.02 -16.52
N ILE A 52 -13.10 -6.71 -15.52
CA ILE A 52 -12.81 -5.62 -14.59
C ILE A 52 -11.78 -6.11 -13.59
N LYS A 53 -10.54 -5.65 -13.74
CA LYS A 53 -9.52 -5.97 -12.76
C LYS A 53 -9.65 -5.03 -11.56
N PRO A 54 -9.57 -5.56 -10.33
CA PRO A 54 -9.65 -4.71 -9.16
C PRO A 54 -8.47 -3.75 -9.11
N VAL A 55 -8.73 -2.53 -8.63
CA VAL A 55 -7.69 -1.54 -8.41
C VAL A 55 -6.84 -1.98 -7.23
N THR A 56 -5.53 -1.95 -7.39
CA THR A 56 -4.60 -2.22 -6.30
C THR A 56 -4.17 -0.89 -5.68
N PHE A 57 -4.28 -0.81 -4.37
CA PHE A 57 -3.82 0.33 -3.59
C PHE A 57 -2.49 0.00 -2.95
N ALA A 58 -1.61 0.98 -2.86
CA ALA A 58 -0.29 0.80 -2.29
C ALA A 58 0.04 1.95 -1.34
N GLN A 59 0.71 1.62 -0.24
CA GLN A 59 1.18 2.60 0.74
C GLN A 59 2.59 2.24 1.15
N ALA A 60 3.50 3.21 1.03
CA ALA A 60 4.86 3.05 1.52
C ALA A 60 4.88 3.22 3.04
N MET A 61 5.62 2.34 3.71
CA MET A 61 5.82 2.41 5.15
C MET A 61 7.31 2.39 5.43
N VAL A 62 7.73 3.14 6.42
CA VAL A 62 9.12 3.18 6.85
C VAL A 62 9.24 2.87 8.33
N LEU A 63 10.35 2.26 8.69
CA LEU A 63 10.70 2.03 10.09
C LEU A 63 11.84 2.94 10.46
N TYR A 64 11.63 3.77 11.46
CA TYR A 64 12.64 4.70 11.92
C TYR A 64 13.37 4.17 13.15
N ASP A 65 14.65 4.49 13.21
CA ASP A 65 15.44 4.32 14.41
C ASP A 65 15.23 5.54 15.30
N ASN A 66 14.67 5.32 16.46
CA ASN A 66 14.46 6.38 17.44
C ASN A 66 15.50 6.30 18.54
#